data_4ab36f48cf5f2f9315914d93a0a2135d
#
_entry.id   4ab36f48cf5f2f9315914d93a0a2135d
#
_cell.length_a   1.000
_cell.length_b   1.000
_cell.length_c   1.000
_cell.angle_alpha   90.00
_cell.angle_beta   90.00
_cell.angle_gamma   90.00
#
_symmetry.space_group_name_H-M   'P 1'
#
loop_
_entity.id
_entity.type
_entity.pdbx_description
1 polymer ?
#
loop_
_entity_poly.entity_id
_entity_poly.type
_entity_poly.pdbx_seq_one_letter_code
_entity_poly.pdbx_strand_id
1 'polypeptide(L)'
;YHRVEERVPFSLEYFNKITNGGLPKKTLNVILAPPHGGKSLMMCNFAADFKAAGKNVLYITCEMAEEEIAKRIDANLLRVSMDDLMQMDKSSYDKKMNYLKSKTSGKLFIKEYPTAAANVNHFRTLVNELRLKKNFVPDVVFVDYLNICASSRMKMSGSINSYTYVQAIAQELRGFAQEFNIPVVTATQTTRGGSQSSDL
;
A
#
# COMPACT_ATOMS: atom_id res chain seq x y z
N TYR A 1 -24.23 2.61 21.67
CA TYR A 1 -24.01 2.30 20.23
C TYR A 1 -22.71 1.52 20.08
N HIS A 2 -22.77 0.19 20.25
CA HIS A 2 -21.64 -0.71 19.96
C HIS A 2 -21.68 -1.10 18.47
N ARG A 3 -21.24 -0.22 17.59
CA ARG A 3 -20.98 -0.58 16.20
C ARG A 3 -19.64 -1.30 16.17
N VAL A 4 -19.63 -2.60 15.90
CA VAL A 4 -18.39 -3.35 15.65
C VAL A 4 -17.77 -2.81 14.38
N GLU A 5 -16.65 -2.10 14.52
CA GLU A 5 -15.88 -1.56 13.40
C GLU A 5 -15.18 -2.71 12.71
N GLU A 6 -15.50 -2.95 11.42
CA GLU A 6 -14.77 -3.94 10.62
C GLU A 6 -13.33 -3.48 10.39
N ARG A 7 -12.39 -4.34 10.71
CA ARG A 7 -10.95 -4.09 10.58
C ARG A 7 -10.28 -5.16 9.73
N VAL A 8 -9.17 -4.80 9.08
CA VAL A 8 -8.31 -5.72 8.35
C VAL A 8 -7.11 -6.03 9.26
N PRO A 9 -7.04 -7.24 9.86
CA PRO A 9 -6.01 -7.57 10.82
C PRO A 9 -4.65 -7.78 10.14
N PHE A 10 -3.57 -7.39 10.83
CA PHE A 10 -2.20 -7.72 10.46
C PHE A 10 -1.87 -9.18 10.86
N SER A 11 -0.87 -9.78 10.21
CA SER A 11 -0.29 -11.04 10.68
C SER A 11 0.54 -10.86 11.95
N LEU A 12 1.11 -9.67 12.15
CA LEU A 12 1.89 -9.32 13.33
C LEU A 12 0.96 -8.90 14.47
N GLU A 13 0.88 -9.73 15.51
CA GLU A 13 0.02 -9.52 16.67
C GLU A 13 0.26 -8.17 17.36
N TYR A 14 1.51 -7.71 17.39
CA TYR A 14 1.86 -6.40 17.95
C TYR A 14 1.10 -5.25 17.29
N PHE A 15 1.00 -5.24 15.95
CA PHE A 15 0.24 -4.22 15.23
C PHE A 15 -1.26 -4.33 15.49
N ASN A 16 -1.81 -5.53 15.60
CA ASN A 16 -3.21 -5.72 15.98
C ASN A 16 -3.49 -5.17 17.37
N LYS A 17 -2.55 -5.34 18.29
CA LYS A 17 -2.67 -4.84 19.66
C LYS A 17 -2.72 -3.30 19.72
N ILE A 18 -1.80 -2.62 19.03
CA ILE A 18 -1.75 -1.13 19.01
C ILE A 18 -2.86 -0.51 18.14
N THR A 19 -3.37 -1.23 17.16
CA THR A 19 -4.46 -0.77 16.28
C THR A 19 -5.84 -1.29 16.69
N ASN A 20 -5.97 -1.94 17.85
CA ASN A 20 -7.22 -2.55 18.31
C ASN A 20 -7.85 -3.51 17.28
N GLY A 21 -7.04 -4.39 16.68
CA GLY A 21 -7.51 -5.45 15.78
C GLY A 21 -7.24 -5.22 14.30
N GLY A 22 -6.43 -4.23 13.94
CA GLY A 22 -6.00 -4.02 12.54
C GLY A 22 -6.43 -2.67 11.95
N LEU A 23 -6.39 -2.57 10.63
CA LEU A 23 -6.73 -1.37 9.88
C LEU A 23 -8.25 -1.16 9.82
N PRO A 24 -8.79 -0.05 10.36
CA PRO A 24 -10.22 0.23 10.24
C PRO A 24 -10.56 0.62 8.80
N LYS A 25 -11.76 0.22 8.35
CA LYS A 25 -12.29 0.67 7.05
C LYS A 25 -12.47 2.19 7.04
N LYS A 26 -12.47 2.80 5.85
CA LYS A 26 -12.65 4.25 5.62
C LYS A 26 -11.55 5.12 6.22
N THR A 27 -10.35 4.58 6.42
CA THR A 27 -9.23 5.31 7.02
C THR A 27 -8.05 5.43 6.07
N LEU A 28 -7.29 6.50 6.26
CA LEU A 28 -5.95 6.67 5.71
C LEU A 28 -4.94 6.36 6.83
N ASN A 29 -4.08 5.39 6.59
CA ASN A 29 -3.04 4.95 7.49
C ASN A 29 -1.69 5.33 6.89
N VAL A 30 -0.86 6.04 7.64
CA VAL A 30 0.38 6.61 7.13
C VAL A 30 1.57 6.03 7.88
N ILE A 31 2.51 5.44 7.13
CA ILE A 31 3.80 4.99 7.63
C ILE A 31 4.76 6.17 7.53
N LEU A 32 5.29 6.61 8.67
CA LEU A 32 6.26 7.68 8.74
C LEU A 32 7.67 7.10 8.91
N ALA A 33 8.59 7.46 8.04
CA ALA A 33 9.97 7.05 8.14
C ALA A 33 10.92 8.05 7.43
N PRO A 34 12.20 8.11 7.82
CA PRO A 34 13.19 8.91 7.11
C PRO A 34 13.42 8.38 5.69
N PRO A 35 14.08 9.16 4.83
CA PRO A 35 14.57 8.65 3.54
C PRO A 35 15.38 7.37 3.76
N HIS A 36 15.17 6.38 2.87
CA HIS A 36 15.78 5.04 2.98
C HIS A 36 15.43 4.25 4.26
N GLY A 37 14.42 4.71 5.04
CA GLY A 37 13.96 4.05 6.27
C GLY A 37 13.09 2.80 6.05
N GLY A 38 13.07 2.22 4.85
CA GLY A 38 12.38 0.96 4.58
C GLY A 38 10.86 1.06 4.37
N LYS A 39 10.31 2.26 4.07
CA LYS A 39 8.87 2.47 3.86
C LYS A 39 8.25 1.47 2.90
N SER A 40 8.76 1.42 1.67
CA SER A 40 8.24 0.51 0.61
C SER A 40 8.44 -0.95 0.98
N LEU A 41 9.52 -1.29 1.71
CA LEU A 41 9.75 -2.63 2.21
C LEU A 41 8.67 -3.04 3.23
N MET A 42 8.35 -2.17 4.18
CA MET A 42 7.28 -2.38 5.16
C MET A 42 5.91 -2.51 4.47
N MET A 43 5.63 -1.66 3.48
CA MET A 43 4.38 -1.72 2.72
C MET A 43 4.26 -3.02 1.91
N CYS A 44 5.35 -3.48 1.27
CA CYS A 44 5.39 -4.78 0.58
C CYS A 44 5.17 -5.95 1.56
N ASN A 45 5.75 -5.88 2.76
CA ASN A 45 5.55 -6.88 3.80
C ASN A 45 4.07 -6.96 4.21
N PHE A 46 3.44 -5.84 4.53
CA PHE A 46 2.01 -5.81 4.88
C PHE A 46 1.12 -6.27 3.71
N ALA A 47 1.46 -5.89 2.47
CA ALA A 47 0.72 -6.34 1.29
C ALA A 47 0.79 -7.88 1.12
N ALA A 48 1.97 -8.47 1.34
CA ALA A 48 2.16 -9.92 1.34
C ALA A 48 1.33 -10.60 2.44
N ASP A 49 1.36 -10.06 3.66
CA ASP A 49 0.61 -10.57 4.80
C ASP A 49 -0.90 -10.56 4.55
N PHE A 50 -1.45 -9.44 4.10
CA PHE A 50 -2.88 -9.34 3.81
C PHE A 50 -3.30 -10.28 2.68
N LYS A 51 -2.48 -10.40 1.62
CA LYS A 51 -2.72 -11.37 0.56
C LYS A 51 -2.70 -12.80 1.09
N ALA A 52 -1.73 -13.16 1.91
CA ALA A 52 -1.64 -14.49 2.53
C ALA A 52 -2.83 -14.78 3.45
N ALA A 53 -3.37 -13.76 4.13
CA ALA A 53 -4.59 -13.83 4.94
C ALA A 53 -5.90 -13.90 4.12
N GLY A 54 -5.81 -14.00 2.78
CA GLY A 54 -6.98 -14.12 1.90
C GLY A 54 -7.61 -12.80 1.48
N LYS A 55 -6.96 -11.65 1.75
CA LYS A 55 -7.46 -10.33 1.36
C LYS A 55 -7.06 -9.96 -0.06
N ASN A 56 -7.93 -9.25 -0.74
CA ASN A 56 -7.65 -8.66 -2.04
C ASN A 56 -6.85 -7.36 -1.85
N VAL A 57 -5.65 -7.34 -2.35
CA VAL A 57 -4.71 -6.22 -2.19
C VAL A 57 -4.52 -5.51 -3.52
N LEU A 58 -4.74 -4.19 -3.53
CA LEU A 58 -4.33 -3.31 -4.61
C LEU A 58 -3.11 -2.51 -4.15
N TYR A 59 -2.00 -2.63 -4.87
CA TYR A 59 -0.77 -1.87 -4.62
C TYR A 59 -0.51 -0.89 -5.77
N ILE A 60 -0.56 0.39 -5.46
CA ILE A 60 -0.27 1.46 -6.41
C ILE A 60 1.11 1.99 -6.09
N THR A 61 2.03 1.91 -7.05
CA THR A 61 3.38 2.46 -6.92
C THR A 61 3.56 3.67 -7.83
N CYS A 62 4.15 4.73 -7.28
CA CYS A 62 4.53 5.93 -8.02
C CYS A 62 6.05 6.16 -8.00
N GLU A 63 6.83 5.26 -7.39
CA GLU A 63 8.28 5.35 -7.26
C GLU A 63 9.00 4.20 -7.95
N MET A 64 8.50 2.98 -7.79
CA MET A 64 9.16 1.76 -8.23
C MET A 64 8.35 1.06 -9.32
N ALA A 65 9.05 0.34 -10.21
CA ALA A 65 8.40 -0.51 -11.22
C ALA A 65 7.53 -1.60 -10.59
N GLU A 66 6.45 -2.00 -11.30
CA GLU A 66 5.53 -3.08 -10.86
C GLU A 66 6.28 -4.36 -10.55
N GLU A 67 7.27 -4.71 -11.38
CA GLU A 67 8.07 -5.93 -11.24
C GLU A 67 8.92 -5.93 -9.97
N GLU A 68 9.46 -4.79 -9.56
CA GLU A 68 10.26 -4.68 -8.35
C GLU A 68 9.38 -4.81 -7.09
N ILE A 69 8.19 -4.22 -7.11
CA ILE A 69 7.19 -4.41 -6.04
C ILE A 69 6.75 -5.88 -5.99
N ALA A 70 6.47 -6.49 -7.15
CA ALA A 70 6.08 -7.89 -7.23
C ALA A 70 7.15 -8.82 -6.64
N LYS A 71 8.43 -8.66 -7.02
CA LYS A 71 9.54 -9.44 -6.47
C LYS A 71 9.63 -9.34 -4.94
N ARG A 72 9.50 -8.12 -4.38
CA ARG A 72 9.54 -7.92 -2.92
C ARG A 72 8.39 -8.63 -2.21
N ILE A 73 7.19 -8.54 -2.76
CA ILE A 73 6.02 -9.21 -2.21
C ILE A 73 6.15 -10.73 -2.33
N ASP A 74 6.64 -11.23 -3.48
CA ASP A 74 6.85 -12.66 -3.70
C ASP A 74 7.93 -13.23 -2.78
N ALA A 75 9.04 -12.52 -2.57
CA ALA A 75 10.08 -12.92 -1.62
C ALA A 75 9.50 -13.08 -0.20
N ASN A 76 8.67 -12.14 0.24
CA ASN A 76 7.98 -12.24 1.52
C ASN A 76 7.01 -13.45 1.58
N LEU A 77 6.19 -13.64 0.56
CA LEU A 77 5.23 -14.74 0.47
C LEU A 77 5.93 -16.11 0.48
N LEU A 78 7.05 -16.21 -0.22
CA LEU A 78 7.85 -17.43 -0.31
C LEU A 78 8.79 -17.63 0.88
N ARG A 79 8.94 -16.61 1.73
CA ARG A 79 9.87 -16.59 2.88
C ARG A 79 11.32 -16.86 2.45
N VAL A 80 11.76 -16.20 1.40
CA VAL A 80 13.12 -16.26 0.87
C VAL A 80 13.73 -14.87 0.80
N SER A 81 15.06 -14.79 0.73
CA SER A 81 15.73 -13.53 0.46
C SER A 81 15.49 -13.07 -1.00
N MET A 82 15.75 -11.79 -1.29
CA MET A 82 15.70 -11.29 -2.67
C MET A 82 16.72 -12.01 -3.56
N ASP A 83 17.91 -12.30 -3.02
CA ASP A 83 18.98 -13.01 -3.76
C ASP A 83 18.55 -14.45 -4.07
N ASP A 84 17.99 -15.17 -3.11
CA ASP A 84 17.45 -16.51 -3.32
C ASP A 84 16.31 -16.52 -4.35
N LEU A 85 15.45 -15.51 -4.31
CA LEU A 85 14.37 -15.39 -5.30
C LEU A 85 14.93 -15.19 -6.71
N MET A 86 15.94 -14.34 -6.86
CA MET A 86 16.55 -14.05 -8.16
C MET A 86 17.34 -15.24 -8.74
N GLN A 87 17.87 -16.09 -7.87
CA GLN A 87 18.59 -17.32 -8.27
C GLN A 87 17.66 -18.53 -8.47
N MET A 88 16.38 -18.40 -8.06
CA MET A 88 15.42 -19.50 -8.14
C MET A 88 15.06 -19.80 -9.58
N ASP A 89 15.14 -21.08 -9.96
CA ASP A 89 14.66 -21.51 -11.27
C ASP A 89 13.12 -21.39 -11.39
N LYS A 90 12.66 -21.20 -12.61
CA LYS A 90 11.23 -20.98 -12.89
C LYS A 90 10.33 -22.13 -12.39
N SER A 91 10.78 -23.37 -12.49
CA SER A 91 10.00 -24.53 -12.06
C SER A 91 9.78 -24.54 -10.55
N SER A 92 10.82 -24.24 -9.77
CA SER A 92 10.77 -24.12 -8.31
C SER A 92 9.88 -22.95 -7.88
N TYR A 93 10.01 -21.79 -8.54
CA TYR A 93 9.15 -20.64 -8.33
C TYR A 93 7.66 -20.98 -8.58
N ASP A 94 7.35 -21.54 -9.75
CA ASP A 94 5.98 -21.89 -10.13
C ASP A 94 5.36 -22.90 -9.16
N LYS A 95 6.09 -23.90 -8.73
CA LYS A 95 5.63 -24.89 -7.72
C LYS A 95 5.27 -24.21 -6.40
N LYS A 96 6.15 -23.36 -5.87
CA LYS A 96 5.93 -22.63 -4.61
C LYS A 96 4.74 -21.68 -4.72
N MET A 97 4.64 -20.91 -5.82
CA MET A 97 3.54 -19.98 -6.04
C MET A 97 2.18 -20.70 -6.23
N ASN A 98 2.15 -21.83 -6.94
CA ASN A 98 0.94 -22.63 -7.08
C ASN A 98 0.50 -23.23 -5.73
N TYR A 99 1.44 -23.68 -4.90
CA TYR A 99 1.12 -24.10 -3.55
C TYR A 99 0.51 -22.96 -2.72
N LEU A 100 1.07 -21.76 -2.76
CA LEU A 100 0.50 -20.61 -2.07
C LEU A 100 -0.90 -20.27 -2.60
N LYS A 101 -1.11 -20.27 -3.91
CA LYS A 101 -2.42 -20.05 -4.53
C LYS A 101 -3.48 -21.07 -4.09
N SER A 102 -3.07 -22.31 -3.82
CA SER A 102 -3.99 -23.33 -3.29
C SER A 102 -4.36 -23.12 -1.82
N LYS A 103 -3.59 -22.33 -1.07
CA LYS A 103 -3.79 -22.08 0.37
C LYS A 103 -4.55 -20.79 0.67
N THR A 104 -4.57 -19.83 -0.26
CA THR A 104 -5.23 -18.54 -0.06
C THR A 104 -6.00 -18.12 -1.31
N SER A 105 -7.18 -17.53 -1.11
CA SER A 105 -7.98 -16.91 -2.17
C SER A 105 -7.62 -15.44 -2.42
N GLY A 106 -6.75 -14.85 -1.60
CA GLY A 106 -6.34 -13.46 -1.71
C GLY A 106 -5.66 -13.16 -3.05
N LYS A 107 -6.10 -12.07 -3.69
CA LYS A 107 -5.55 -11.61 -4.97
C LYS A 107 -4.71 -10.36 -4.75
N LEU A 108 -3.71 -10.18 -5.60
CA LEU A 108 -2.86 -8.98 -5.63
C LEU A 108 -2.91 -8.39 -7.03
N PHE A 109 -3.19 -7.09 -7.11
CA PHE A 109 -2.93 -6.28 -8.28
C PHE A 109 -1.93 -5.18 -7.94
N ILE A 110 -0.94 -5.02 -8.79
CA ILE A 110 0.05 -3.94 -8.71
C ILE A 110 -0.16 -3.05 -9.91
N LYS A 111 -0.14 -1.74 -9.70
CA LYS A 111 -0.24 -0.74 -10.76
C LYS A 111 0.79 0.34 -10.56
N GLU A 112 1.65 0.50 -11.55
CA GLU A 112 2.62 1.59 -11.63
C GLU A 112 1.99 2.82 -12.29
N TYR A 113 2.31 3.99 -11.73
CA TYR A 113 2.09 5.28 -12.36
C TYR A 113 3.38 6.09 -12.32
N PRO A 114 3.66 6.90 -13.35
CA PRO A 114 4.81 7.79 -13.29
C PRO A 114 4.71 8.76 -12.11
N THR A 115 5.86 9.10 -11.54
CA THR A 115 5.96 10.06 -10.43
C THR A 115 5.26 11.37 -10.77
N ALA A 116 4.49 11.90 -9.84
CA ALA A 116 3.69 13.12 -9.95
C ALA A 116 2.65 13.14 -11.10
N ALA A 117 2.37 12.00 -11.73
CA ALA A 117 1.39 11.92 -12.82
C ALA A 117 0.00 11.44 -12.34
N ALA A 118 -0.06 10.60 -11.31
CA ALA A 118 -1.31 10.02 -10.85
C ALA A 118 -1.87 10.76 -9.63
N ASN A 119 -3.19 10.92 -9.63
CA ASN A 119 -3.97 11.46 -8.54
C ASN A 119 -5.13 10.53 -8.18
N VAL A 120 -5.91 10.88 -7.20
CA VAL A 120 -7.03 10.08 -6.70
C VAL A 120 -8.07 9.72 -7.77
N ASN A 121 -8.24 10.51 -8.83
CA ASN A 121 -9.18 10.20 -9.92
C ASN A 121 -8.69 9.02 -10.76
N HIS A 122 -7.39 8.91 -10.98
CA HIS A 122 -6.80 7.73 -11.63
C HIS A 122 -7.00 6.48 -10.78
N PHE A 123 -6.88 6.59 -9.44
CA PHE A 123 -7.10 5.48 -8.53
C PHE A 123 -8.58 5.03 -8.51
N ARG A 124 -9.54 5.97 -8.57
CA ARG A 124 -10.97 5.66 -8.74
C ARG A 124 -11.24 4.88 -10.02
N THR A 125 -10.71 5.38 -11.12
CA THR A 125 -10.85 4.72 -12.43
C THR A 125 -10.29 3.31 -12.38
N LEU A 126 -9.10 3.12 -11.81
CA LEU A 126 -8.46 1.81 -11.67
C LEU A 126 -9.32 0.84 -10.84
N VAL A 127 -9.81 1.25 -9.68
CA VAL A 127 -10.65 0.39 -8.83
C VAL A 127 -11.93 -0.01 -9.55
N ASN A 128 -12.58 0.93 -10.24
CA ASN A 128 -13.79 0.65 -11.01
C ASN A 128 -13.51 -0.29 -12.20
N GLU A 129 -12.43 -0.12 -12.91
CA GLU A 129 -12.00 -1.02 -13.98
C GLU A 129 -11.73 -2.44 -13.48
N LEU A 130 -10.98 -2.58 -12.39
CA LEU A 130 -10.68 -3.88 -11.78
C LEU A 130 -11.96 -4.57 -11.32
N ARG A 131 -12.90 -3.81 -10.74
CA ARG A 131 -14.21 -4.32 -10.34
C ARG A 131 -14.99 -4.86 -11.54
N LEU A 132 -15.09 -4.09 -12.62
CA LEU A 132 -15.91 -4.45 -13.80
C LEU A 132 -15.25 -5.53 -14.66
N LYS A 133 -13.94 -5.40 -14.93
CA LYS A 133 -13.24 -6.27 -15.90
C LYS A 133 -12.64 -7.53 -15.26
N LYS A 134 -12.33 -7.52 -13.96
CA LYS A 134 -11.63 -8.62 -13.27
C LYS A 134 -12.42 -9.20 -12.09
N ASN A 135 -13.61 -8.70 -11.83
CA ASN A 135 -14.39 -9.03 -10.63
C ASN A 135 -13.51 -8.96 -9.36
N PHE A 136 -12.72 -7.87 -9.28
CA PHE A 136 -11.80 -7.63 -8.17
C PHE A 136 -12.24 -6.39 -7.39
N VAL A 137 -12.51 -6.60 -6.11
CA VAL A 137 -12.81 -5.54 -5.15
C VAL A 137 -11.70 -5.57 -4.10
N PRO A 138 -10.90 -4.51 -3.95
CA PRO A 138 -9.84 -4.49 -2.96
C PRO A 138 -10.40 -4.43 -1.54
N ASP A 139 -9.79 -5.20 -0.62
CA ASP A 139 -10.01 -5.09 0.83
C ASP A 139 -9.09 -4.04 1.45
N VAL A 140 -7.96 -3.76 0.81
CA VAL A 140 -6.97 -2.76 1.21
C VAL A 140 -6.26 -2.20 -0.02
N VAL A 141 -5.94 -0.91 0.01
CA VAL A 141 -5.18 -0.23 -1.05
C VAL A 141 -3.91 0.36 -0.47
N PHE A 142 -2.77 0.05 -1.07
CA PHE A 142 -1.49 0.67 -0.81
C PHE A 142 -1.21 1.73 -1.86
N VAL A 143 -0.68 2.89 -1.44
CA VAL A 143 -0.22 3.98 -2.32
C VAL A 143 1.19 4.36 -1.92
N ASP A 144 2.16 4.00 -2.73
CA ASP A 144 3.59 4.17 -2.46
C ASP A 144 4.18 5.27 -3.35
N TYR A 145 4.39 6.46 -2.83
CA TYR A 145 4.05 7.02 -1.53
C TYR A 145 3.42 8.43 -1.68
N LEU A 146 2.88 8.94 -0.61
CA LEU A 146 2.03 10.15 -0.60
C LEU A 146 2.64 11.36 -1.30
N ASN A 147 3.91 11.68 -0.99
CA ASN A 147 4.55 12.93 -1.44
C ASN A 147 4.83 13.00 -2.94
N ILE A 148 4.77 11.88 -3.65
CA ILE A 148 5.01 11.79 -5.09
C ILE A 148 3.74 11.57 -5.91
N CYS A 149 2.58 11.55 -5.25
CA CYS A 149 1.29 11.62 -5.93
C CYS A 149 0.98 13.05 -6.38
N ALA A 150 0.11 13.19 -7.36
CA ALA A 150 -0.43 14.48 -7.75
C ALA A 150 -1.74 14.77 -7.00
N SER A 151 -2.02 16.04 -6.68
CA SER A 151 -3.34 16.45 -6.23
C SER A 151 -4.30 16.60 -7.42
N SER A 152 -5.53 16.17 -7.25
CA SER A 152 -6.59 16.38 -8.24
C SER A 152 -7.19 17.79 -8.18
N ARG A 153 -6.97 18.51 -7.08
CA ARG A 153 -7.56 19.81 -6.78
C ARG A 153 -6.57 20.97 -6.92
N MET A 154 -5.28 20.70 -6.69
CA MET A 154 -4.24 21.72 -6.65
C MET A 154 -3.16 21.42 -7.67
N LYS A 155 -2.70 22.46 -8.37
CA LYS A 155 -1.50 22.38 -9.21
C LYS A 155 -0.30 22.88 -8.41
N MET A 156 0.80 22.15 -8.46
CA MET A 156 2.05 22.63 -7.86
C MET A 156 2.47 23.92 -8.58
N SER A 157 2.52 25.01 -7.85
CA SER A 157 2.99 26.31 -8.36
C SER A 157 3.94 26.91 -7.33
N GLY A 158 4.80 27.83 -7.74
CA GLY A 158 5.82 28.43 -6.88
C GLY A 158 5.28 29.16 -5.64
N SER A 159 3.96 29.43 -5.61
CA SER A 159 3.28 30.06 -4.46
C SER A 159 2.67 29.07 -3.46
N ILE A 160 2.63 27.78 -3.77
CA ILE A 160 2.03 26.76 -2.92
C ILE A 160 3.13 26.09 -2.07
N ASN A 161 2.96 26.16 -0.75
CA ASN A 161 3.83 25.45 0.18
C ASN A 161 3.68 23.93 -0.03
N SER A 162 4.80 23.23 -0.07
CA SER A 162 4.86 21.77 -0.21
C SER A 162 4.03 21.04 0.86
N TYR A 163 3.98 21.56 2.08
CA TYR A 163 3.16 21.01 3.16
C TYR A 163 1.67 21.06 2.80
N THR A 164 1.16 22.20 2.34
CA THR A 164 -0.25 22.37 1.94
C THR A 164 -0.61 21.44 0.78
N TYR A 165 0.31 21.25 -0.16
CA TYR A 165 0.11 20.34 -1.29
C TYR A 165 0.00 18.88 -0.84
N VAL A 166 0.91 18.42 0.02
CA VAL A 166 0.89 17.06 0.59
C VAL A 166 -0.35 16.84 1.46
N GLN A 167 -0.78 17.85 2.23
CA GLN A 167 -2.01 17.81 3.01
C GLN A 167 -3.25 17.63 2.11
N ALA A 168 -3.30 18.30 0.96
CA ALA A 168 -4.39 18.14 -0.01
C ALA A 168 -4.46 16.70 -0.54
N ILE A 169 -3.32 16.11 -0.91
CA ILE A 169 -3.25 14.70 -1.35
C ILE A 169 -3.73 13.76 -0.25
N ALA A 170 -3.31 13.98 1.00
CA ALA A 170 -3.75 13.17 2.13
C ALA A 170 -5.27 13.24 2.34
N GLN A 171 -5.87 14.42 2.22
CA GLN A 171 -7.32 14.60 2.30
C GLN A 171 -8.05 13.90 1.15
N GLU A 172 -7.51 13.94 -0.06
CA GLU A 172 -8.05 13.25 -1.23
C GLU A 172 -8.00 11.73 -1.07
N LEU A 173 -6.88 11.17 -0.56
CA LEU A 173 -6.76 9.74 -0.26
C LEU A 173 -7.70 9.30 0.87
N ARG A 174 -7.91 10.16 1.89
CA ARG A 174 -8.90 9.88 2.93
C ARG A 174 -10.32 9.84 2.35
N GLY A 175 -10.67 10.80 1.47
CA GLY A 175 -11.95 10.79 0.74
C GLY A 175 -12.14 9.53 -0.08
N PHE A 176 -11.10 9.07 -0.77
CA PHE A 176 -11.09 7.82 -1.53
C PHE A 176 -11.32 6.59 -0.62
N ALA A 177 -10.66 6.53 0.53
CA ALA A 177 -10.87 5.45 1.50
C ALA A 177 -12.32 5.40 2.01
N GLN A 178 -12.93 6.55 2.24
CA GLN A 178 -14.34 6.66 2.67
C GLN A 178 -15.31 6.24 1.57
N GLU A 179 -15.07 6.70 0.33
CA GLU A 179 -15.90 6.40 -0.84
C GLU A 179 -15.98 4.90 -1.13
N PHE A 180 -14.84 4.22 -1.11
CA PHE A 180 -14.76 2.79 -1.39
C PHE A 180 -14.93 1.88 -0.16
N ASN A 181 -15.09 2.46 1.03
CA ASN A 181 -15.23 1.73 2.30
C ASN A 181 -14.08 0.77 2.59
N ILE A 182 -12.84 1.20 2.32
CA ILE A 182 -11.62 0.42 2.48
C ILE A 182 -10.56 1.19 3.28
N PRO A 183 -9.62 0.52 3.97
CA PRO A 183 -8.40 1.14 4.45
C PRO A 183 -7.46 1.46 3.29
N VAL A 184 -6.87 2.65 3.33
CA VAL A 184 -5.76 3.04 2.47
C VAL A 184 -4.50 3.12 3.32
N VAL A 185 -3.41 2.52 2.87
CA VAL A 185 -2.09 2.58 3.49
C VAL A 185 -1.17 3.36 2.58
N THR A 186 -0.48 4.35 3.11
CA THR A 186 0.53 5.11 2.38
C THR A 186 1.74 5.36 3.27
N ALA A 187 2.75 5.98 2.71
CA ALA A 187 3.93 6.39 3.44
C ALA A 187 4.24 7.87 3.20
N THR A 188 4.95 8.48 4.14
CA THR A 188 5.52 9.82 3.99
C THR A 188 6.92 9.86 4.59
N GLN A 189 7.69 10.86 4.19
CA GLN A 189 9.07 11.04 4.68
C GLN A 189 9.11 12.12 5.74
N THR A 190 9.88 11.87 6.82
CA THR A 190 10.25 12.92 7.76
C THR A 190 11.23 13.89 7.11
N THR A 191 11.18 15.15 7.51
CA THR A 191 12.24 16.13 7.19
C THR A 191 13.50 15.80 7.97
N ARG A 192 14.68 16.25 7.49
CA ARG A 192 15.96 16.03 8.18
C ARG A 192 15.96 16.54 9.63
N GLY A 193 15.24 17.63 9.91
CA GLY A 193 15.09 18.16 11.28
C GLY A 193 14.20 17.31 12.19
N GLY A 194 13.16 16.66 11.63
CA GLY A 194 12.27 15.79 12.39
C GLY A 194 12.85 14.41 12.71
N SER A 195 13.90 13.98 12.01
CA SER A 195 14.57 12.71 12.32
C SER A 195 15.58 12.80 13.46
N GLN A 196 15.91 14.02 13.94
CA GLN A 196 16.85 14.26 15.04
C GLN A 196 16.16 14.54 16.38
N SER A 197 14.84 14.77 16.40
CA SER A 197 14.10 14.85 17.65
C SER A 197 13.79 13.44 18.15
N SER A 198 14.51 13.01 19.16
CA SER A 198 14.32 11.72 19.85
C SER A 198 13.10 11.69 20.81
N ASP A 199 12.23 12.68 20.74
CA ASP A 199 11.04 12.80 21.58
C ASP A 199 9.77 12.48 20.76
N LEU A 200 9.49 11.20 20.67
CA LEU A 200 8.18 10.64 20.36
C LEU A 200 7.84 9.58 21.40
#